data_bd9e2c3b727b801dac6abab8ebb0fac3
#
_entry.id   bd9e2c3b727b801dac6abab8ebb0fac3
#
_cell.length_a   1.000
_cell.length_b   1.000
_cell.length_c   1.000
_cell.angle_alpha   90.00
_cell.angle_beta   90.00
_cell.angle_gamma   90.00
#
_symmetry.space_group_name_H-M   'P 1'
#
loop_
_entity.id
_entity.type
_entity.pdbx_description
1 polymer ?
#
loop_
_entity_poly.entity_id
_entity_poly.type
_entity_poly.pdbx_seq_one_letter_code
_entity_poly.pdbx_strand_id
1 'polypeptide(L)'
;MSDIRTLEMPKWGLSMEEGVLARWAIQEGDRFAKGQEICEIETSKIVNVLEAPFAGTLRRIIARVGDTLPVGAVLALVADSSVSDAELDAFAASLAAAQPAAPATQTTEPAVAAVAPSIVPAPANKPAASIGQTEVPTSLQGITDPTQVNATPHALRQSARLGVDLKKVQGSGRGERISVADLESAIVAAGGRIASPPPPVRSGKAPRSHTDDSQVSATPLARRLANKLGINLHDCRKSGSLGRVSRDDVLAAALLLDGLPQAGAPQATSATAFETLPMSSMRRAIAGRLQMSKQHAPHFRLTVDLDLERLLALRKEINSEVPGVKISVNDMLVKACAMALIAVPDVNIQFDEATQSIRRFADADISVAVALPDGLITPIVRSANSRSISDISNEVHSLITKARAGMLKPEEFQGGTFSVSNLGMLGVRQFDAIINPPQGAILAIGAGEPRAVVRDGQIVVRHQLTVSLSCDHRVIDGASGAAFLQALKRLVETPTLLFIEETSYARQI
;
A
#
# COMPACT_ATOMS: atom_id res chain seq x y z
N MET A 1 15.40 -46.39 23.44
CA MET A 1 14.96 -45.36 22.50
C MET A 1 15.05 -44.05 23.23
N SER A 2 15.87 -43.15 22.76
CA SER A 2 16.07 -41.82 23.39
C SER A 2 14.76 -41.06 23.36
N ASP A 3 14.24 -40.64 24.53
CA ASP A 3 12.95 -39.95 24.64
C ASP A 3 13.15 -38.44 24.27
N ILE A 4 13.28 -38.18 22.96
CA ILE A 4 13.36 -36.82 22.41
C ILE A 4 11.95 -36.35 22.12
N ARG A 5 11.49 -35.26 22.72
CA ARG A 5 10.18 -34.63 22.53
C ARG A 5 10.31 -33.29 21.80
N THR A 6 9.31 -32.96 21.02
CA THR A 6 9.24 -31.68 20.29
C THR A 6 8.32 -30.70 21.04
N LEU A 7 8.74 -29.42 21.07
CA LEU A 7 7.85 -28.31 21.34
C LEU A 7 7.42 -27.72 20.00
N GLU A 8 6.11 -27.69 19.74
CA GLU A 8 5.57 -27.31 18.45
C GLU A 8 4.73 -26.03 18.57
N MET A 9 4.60 -25.31 17.47
CA MET A 9 3.75 -24.15 17.34
C MET A 9 2.28 -24.52 17.59
N PRO A 10 1.67 -24.07 18.69
CA PRO A 10 0.30 -24.43 19.01
C PRO A 10 -0.71 -23.68 18.13
N LYS A 11 -1.91 -24.24 18.03
CA LYS A 11 -3.03 -23.58 17.33
C LYS A 11 -3.94 -22.89 18.35
N TRP A 12 -3.88 -21.57 18.42
CA TRP A 12 -4.78 -20.75 19.21
C TRP A 12 -5.92 -20.21 18.34
N GLY A 13 -7.02 -20.95 18.29
CA GLY A 13 -8.21 -20.61 17.51
C GLY A 13 -8.26 -21.23 16.11
N LEU A 14 -9.46 -21.23 15.52
CA LEU A 14 -9.74 -21.95 14.27
C LEU A 14 -9.04 -21.33 13.04
N SER A 15 -8.75 -20.04 13.08
CA SER A 15 -8.21 -19.26 11.96
C SER A 15 -6.69 -19.02 12.03
N MET A 16 -5.98 -19.63 13.00
CA MET A 16 -4.53 -19.49 13.09
C MET A 16 -3.84 -20.47 12.12
N GLU A 17 -3.03 -19.95 11.21
CA GLU A 17 -2.23 -20.73 10.26
C GLU A 17 -0.73 -20.62 10.55
N GLU A 18 -0.27 -19.48 11.09
CA GLU A 18 1.13 -19.19 11.43
C GLU A 18 1.25 -18.30 12.65
N GLY A 19 2.45 -18.25 13.27
CA GLY A 19 2.82 -17.35 14.35
C GLY A 19 4.27 -16.91 14.24
N VAL A 20 4.59 -15.73 14.78
CA VAL A 20 5.95 -15.18 14.86
C VAL A 20 6.49 -15.37 16.26
N LEU A 21 7.68 -15.95 16.40
CA LEU A 21 8.33 -16.09 17.69
C LEU A 21 8.87 -14.73 18.15
N ALA A 22 8.22 -14.13 19.15
CA ALA A 22 8.59 -12.80 19.64
C ALA A 22 9.76 -12.86 20.64
N ARG A 23 9.75 -13.82 21.56
CA ARG A 23 10.80 -13.95 22.60
C ARG A 23 10.83 -15.35 23.21
N TRP A 24 12.02 -15.85 23.54
CA TRP A 24 12.21 -17.00 24.43
C TRP A 24 12.28 -16.53 25.90
N ALA A 25 11.52 -17.19 26.78
CA ALA A 25 11.56 -16.96 28.22
C ALA A 25 12.61 -17.83 28.95
N ILE A 26 13.06 -18.91 28.29
CA ILE A 26 14.07 -19.87 28.80
C ILE A 26 15.20 -20.05 27.79
N GLN A 27 16.35 -20.56 28.24
CA GLN A 27 17.54 -20.81 27.40
C GLN A 27 17.82 -22.30 27.23
N GLU A 28 18.68 -22.63 26.26
CA GLU A 28 19.18 -24.02 26.10
C GLU A 28 19.89 -24.48 27.37
N GLY A 29 19.53 -25.67 27.86
CA GLY A 29 20.01 -26.24 29.12
C GLY A 29 19.08 -26.04 30.30
N ASP A 30 18.11 -25.13 30.23
CA ASP A 30 17.18 -24.84 31.33
C ASP A 30 16.16 -25.99 31.53
N ARG A 31 15.88 -26.30 32.79
CA ARG A 31 14.79 -27.18 33.18
C ARG A 31 13.52 -26.36 33.38
N PHE A 32 12.41 -26.90 32.91
CA PHE A 32 11.11 -26.27 33.06
C PHE A 32 10.05 -27.27 33.57
N ALA A 33 9.09 -26.75 34.32
CA ALA A 33 7.95 -27.49 34.81
C ALA A 33 6.75 -27.36 33.83
N LYS A 34 5.79 -28.31 33.91
CA LYS A 34 4.53 -28.20 33.18
C LYS A 34 3.77 -26.94 33.57
N GLY A 35 3.30 -26.15 32.59
CA GLY A 35 2.60 -24.88 32.80
C GLY A 35 3.56 -23.68 32.96
N GLN A 36 4.87 -23.87 32.86
CA GLN A 36 5.83 -22.76 32.89
C GLN A 36 5.89 -22.08 31.52
N GLU A 37 6.06 -20.76 31.53
CA GLU A 37 6.24 -19.95 30.30
C GLU A 37 7.53 -20.33 29.58
N ILE A 38 7.41 -20.67 28.29
CA ILE A 38 8.53 -21.10 27.43
C ILE A 38 8.93 -20.00 26.47
N CYS A 39 7.97 -19.46 25.73
CA CYS A 39 8.20 -18.38 24.76
C CYS A 39 6.92 -17.58 24.52
N GLU A 40 7.11 -16.37 24.00
CA GLU A 40 6.03 -15.52 23.51
C GLU A 40 5.91 -15.65 22.00
N ILE A 41 4.69 -15.88 21.53
CA ILE A 41 4.38 -16.02 20.12
C ILE A 41 3.36 -14.95 19.74
N GLU A 42 3.75 -14.11 18.80
CA GLU A 42 2.88 -13.11 18.22
C GLU A 42 2.06 -13.73 17.09
N THR A 43 0.76 -13.63 17.21
CA THR A 43 -0.19 -14.00 16.15
C THR A 43 -0.71 -12.75 15.45
N SER A 44 -1.43 -12.90 14.37
CA SER A 44 -2.03 -11.75 13.65
C SER A 44 -2.95 -10.88 14.50
N LYS A 45 -3.31 -11.31 15.73
CA LYS A 45 -4.30 -10.63 16.59
C LYS A 45 -3.77 -10.27 17.97
N ILE A 46 -2.96 -11.10 18.58
CA ILE A 46 -2.48 -10.97 19.97
C ILE A 46 -1.14 -11.67 20.15
N VAL A 47 -0.40 -11.26 21.18
CA VAL A 47 0.77 -11.99 21.67
C VAL A 47 0.30 -12.99 22.72
N ASN A 48 0.58 -14.26 22.51
CA ASN A 48 0.27 -15.34 23.43
C ASN A 48 1.54 -15.93 24.02
N VAL A 49 1.49 -16.33 25.27
CA VAL A 49 2.56 -17.06 25.93
C VAL A 49 2.35 -18.57 25.71
N LEU A 50 3.40 -19.24 25.21
CA LEU A 50 3.40 -20.69 25.14
C LEU A 50 3.84 -21.26 26.49
N GLU A 51 2.90 -21.95 27.14
CA GLU A 51 3.16 -22.69 28.36
C GLU A 51 3.61 -24.12 28.04
N ALA A 52 4.51 -24.65 28.86
CA ALA A 52 5.03 -26.01 28.70
C ALA A 52 3.93 -27.05 28.86
N PRO A 53 3.66 -27.90 27.84
CA PRO A 53 2.65 -28.98 27.95
C PRO A 53 3.10 -30.12 28.87
N PHE A 54 4.38 -30.24 29.12
CA PHE A 54 5.04 -31.25 29.98
C PHE A 54 6.29 -30.66 30.64
N ALA A 55 6.85 -31.33 31.65
CA ALA A 55 8.12 -30.97 32.26
C ALA A 55 9.30 -31.58 31.49
N GLY A 56 10.44 -30.88 31.42
CA GLY A 56 11.62 -31.37 30.71
C GLY A 56 12.81 -30.44 30.79
N THR A 57 13.84 -30.74 30.01
CA THR A 57 15.03 -29.86 29.83
C THR A 57 15.10 -29.42 28.36
N LEU A 58 15.16 -28.13 28.12
CA LEU A 58 15.33 -27.56 26.78
C LEU A 58 16.76 -27.83 26.30
N ARG A 59 16.92 -28.68 25.29
CA ARG A 59 18.26 -29.09 24.81
C ARG A 59 18.69 -28.35 23.56
N ARG A 60 17.74 -28.02 22.67
CA ARG A 60 18.06 -27.33 21.42
C ARG A 60 16.92 -26.45 20.99
N ILE A 61 17.23 -25.20 20.71
CA ILE A 61 16.30 -24.23 20.09
C ILE A 61 16.45 -24.32 18.56
N ILE A 62 15.38 -24.56 17.85
CA ILE A 62 15.33 -24.65 16.38
C ILE A 62 14.86 -23.31 15.79
N ALA A 63 13.79 -22.74 16.36
CA ALA A 63 13.20 -21.50 15.91
C ALA A 63 13.92 -20.27 16.50
N ARG A 64 14.25 -19.30 15.68
CA ARG A 64 14.89 -18.04 16.09
C ARG A 64 13.83 -16.98 16.38
N VAL A 65 14.17 -16.03 17.26
CA VAL A 65 13.34 -14.84 17.48
C VAL A 65 13.16 -14.08 16.16
N GLY A 66 11.92 -13.80 15.80
CA GLY A 66 11.55 -13.17 14.55
C GLY A 66 11.12 -14.15 13.44
N ASP A 67 11.30 -15.46 13.61
CA ASP A 67 10.88 -16.46 12.62
C ASP A 67 9.34 -16.56 12.57
N THR A 68 8.79 -16.57 11.35
CA THR A 68 7.37 -16.86 11.11
C THR A 68 7.22 -18.34 10.79
N LEU A 69 6.48 -19.06 11.61
CA LEU A 69 6.37 -20.52 11.56
C LEU A 69 4.89 -20.94 11.47
N PRO A 70 4.57 -21.93 10.63
CA PRO A 70 3.21 -22.47 10.56
C PRO A 70 2.85 -23.24 11.83
N VAL A 71 1.55 -23.38 12.10
CA VAL A 71 1.04 -24.24 13.17
C VAL A 71 1.56 -25.67 13.01
N GLY A 72 2.04 -26.27 14.11
CA GLY A 72 2.67 -27.59 14.13
C GLY A 72 4.16 -27.58 13.77
N ALA A 73 4.78 -26.43 13.42
CA ALA A 73 6.22 -26.36 13.23
C ALA A 73 6.97 -26.57 14.55
N VAL A 74 8.09 -27.28 14.50
CA VAL A 74 8.90 -27.55 15.68
C VAL A 74 9.69 -26.31 16.09
N LEU A 75 9.51 -25.86 17.33
CA LEU A 75 10.17 -24.71 17.92
C LEU A 75 11.49 -25.09 18.61
N ALA A 76 11.46 -26.20 19.35
CA ALA A 76 12.62 -26.67 20.11
C ALA A 76 12.54 -28.16 20.42
N LEU A 77 13.69 -28.75 20.79
CA LEU A 77 13.82 -30.13 21.23
C LEU A 77 14.03 -30.20 22.74
N VAL A 78 13.30 -31.10 23.37
CA VAL A 78 13.33 -31.40 24.79
C VAL A 78 13.81 -32.83 24.97
N ALA A 79 14.84 -33.06 25.76
CA ALA A 79 15.36 -34.39 26.04
C ALA A 79 16.04 -34.45 27.42
N ASP A 80 16.21 -35.64 27.96
CA ASP A 80 17.00 -35.84 29.16
C ASP A 80 18.51 -35.62 28.90
N SER A 81 19.25 -35.35 29.97
CA SER A 81 20.72 -35.14 29.92
C SER A 81 21.52 -36.37 29.44
N SER A 82 20.87 -37.53 29.34
CA SER A 82 21.47 -38.78 28.83
C SER A 82 21.56 -38.86 27.29
N VAL A 83 20.83 -37.96 26.58
CA VAL A 83 20.86 -37.92 25.11
C VAL A 83 22.03 -37.09 24.61
N SER A 84 22.84 -37.65 23.70
CA SER A 84 24.02 -36.97 23.16
C SER A 84 23.62 -35.83 22.20
N ASP A 85 24.45 -34.78 22.10
CA ASP A 85 24.20 -33.66 21.18
C ASP A 85 24.22 -34.12 19.71
N ALA A 86 25.00 -35.15 19.37
CA ALA A 86 25.02 -35.76 18.02
C ALA A 86 23.68 -36.42 17.64
N GLU A 87 22.98 -37.05 18.60
CA GLU A 87 21.65 -37.61 18.37
C GLU A 87 20.58 -36.52 18.23
N LEU A 88 20.71 -35.41 18.98
CA LEU A 88 19.83 -34.25 18.84
C LEU A 88 20.00 -33.55 17.50
N ASP A 89 21.24 -33.41 17.01
CA ASP A 89 21.53 -32.81 15.70
C ASP A 89 21.05 -33.68 14.56
N ALA A 90 21.22 -35.01 14.67
CA ALA A 90 20.68 -35.96 13.68
C ALA A 90 19.17 -35.95 13.64
N PHE A 91 18.50 -35.82 14.80
CA PHE A 91 17.05 -35.73 14.87
C PHE A 91 16.53 -34.38 14.31
N ALA A 92 17.21 -33.27 14.61
CA ALA A 92 16.91 -31.96 14.04
C ALA A 92 17.05 -31.94 12.52
N ALA A 93 18.11 -32.56 11.99
CA ALA A 93 18.31 -32.72 10.54
C ALA A 93 17.22 -33.57 9.86
N SER A 94 16.75 -34.61 10.53
CA SER A 94 15.65 -35.45 10.02
C SER A 94 14.31 -34.69 9.97
N LEU A 95 14.05 -33.79 10.93
CA LEU A 95 12.88 -32.94 10.96
C LEU A 95 12.94 -31.85 9.86
N ALA A 96 14.12 -31.28 9.61
CA ALA A 96 14.33 -30.32 8.53
C ALA A 96 14.12 -30.92 7.13
N ALA A 97 14.44 -32.23 6.96
CA ALA A 97 14.20 -32.96 5.71
C ALA A 97 12.73 -33.34 5.50
N ALA A 98 11.92 -33.36 6.56
CA ALA A 98 10.50 -33.72 6.51
C ALA A 98 9.55 -32.50 6.31
N GLN A 99 10.06 -31.27 6.40
CA GLN A 99 9.27 -30.06 6.14
C GLN A 99 9.45 -29.62 4.67
N PRO A 100 8.37 -29.30 3.92
CA PRO A 100 8.50 -28.74 2.58
C PRO A 100 9.16 -27.37 2.67
N ALA A 101 10.26 -27.18 1.94
CA ALA A 101 11.14 -26.04 1.97
C ALA A 101 10.43 -24.71 1.61
N ALA A 102 10.43 -23.76 2.54
CA ALA A 102 10.31 -22.34 2.24
C ALA A 102 11.69 -21.82 1.78
N PRO A 103 11.80 -20.86 0.84
CA PRO A 103 13.08 -20.44 0.27
C PRO A 103 13.96 -19.73 1.30
N ALA A 104 15.09 -20.34 1.60
CA ALA A 104 16.10 -19.81 2.49
C ALA A 104 16.86 -18.65 1.82
N THR A 105 16.77 -17.47 2.35
CA THR A 105 17.69 -16.36 2.06
C THR A 105 18.90 -16.51 2.97
N GLN A 106 20.03 -16.93 2.41
CA GLN A 106 21.31 -16.98 3.11
C GLN A 106 21.82 -15.55 3.35
N THR A 107 21.93 -15.15 4.59
CA THR A 107 22.66 -13.94 5.00
C THR A 107 23.94 -14.37 5.69
N THR A 108 25.05 -14.29 5.00
CA THR A 108 26.40 -14.36 5.59
C THR A 108 26.74 -13.02 6.22
N GLU A 109 26.95 -13.03 7.52
CA GLU A 109 27.43 -11.90 8.30
C GLU A 109 28.97 -11.89 8.30
N PRO A 110 29.66 -10.76 8.09
CA PRO A 110 31.02 -10.59 8.55
C PRO A 110 31.07 -9.63 9.74
N ALA A 111 31.63 -10.08 10.84
CA ALA A 111 31.97 -9.31 12.00
C ALA A 111 32.92 -8.15 11.66
N VAL A 112 32.60 -6.93 12.14
CA VAL A 112 33.55 -5.81 12.14
C VAL A 112 33.54 -5.11 13.48
N ALA A 113 34.75 -4.93 14.00
CA ALA A 113 35.08 -4.31 15.26
C ALA A 113 34.76 -2.81 15.32
N ALA A 114 34.37 -2.37 16.50
CA ALA A 114 34.07 -0.99 16.84
C ALA A 114 35.33 -0.12 16.87
N VAL A 115 35.28 1.02 16.16
CA VAL A 115 36.15 2.18 16.39
C VAL A 115 35.30 3.45 16.35
N ALA A 116 35.36 4.24 17.41
CA ALA A 116 34.64 5.51 17.57
C ALA A 116 35.26 6.62 16.71
N PRO A 117 34.48 7.56 16.14
CA PRO A 117 35.04 8.70 15.42
C PRO A 117 35.06 9.97 16.27
N SER A 118 36.22 10.65 16.21
CA SER A 118 36.42 12.02 16.68
C SER A 118 35.83 13.05 15.70
N ILE A 119 35.21 14.06 16.26
CA ILE A 119 34.57 15.20 15.56
C ILE A 119 35.64 16.26 15.22
N VAL A 120 35.66 16.70 13.94
CA VAL A 120 36.31 17.96 13.51
C VAL A 120 35.38 18.66 12.49
N PRO A 121 35.21 19.99 12.57
CA PRO A 121 34.16 20.72 11.85
C PRO A 121 34.50 21.06 10.39
N ALA A 122 33.43 21.14 9.58
CA ALA A 122 33.45 21.40 8.15
C ALA A 122 33.67 22.88 7.79
N PRO A 123 34.28 23.19 6.62
CA PRO A 123 34.17 24.51 5.99
C PRO A 123 33.09 24.55 4.91
N ALA A 124 32.57 25.78 4.75
CA ALA A 124 31.38 26.16 4.00
C ALA A 124 31.36 25.79 2.52
N ASN A 125 30.17 25.43 2.06
CA ASN A 125 29.76 25.11 0.69
C ASN A 125 29.85 26.31 -0.29
N LYS A 126 30.39 26.03 -1.47
CA LYS A 126 30.05 26.71 -2.72
C LYS A 126 28.94 25.93 -3.44
N PRO A 127 28.01 26.60 -4.15
CA PRO A 127 26.86 25.93 -4.73
C PRO A 127 27.21 25.03 -5.90
N ALA A 128 26.68 23.82 -5.88
CA ALA A 128 26.78 22.85 -6.96
C ALA A 128 25.97 23.30 -8.18
N ALA A 129 26.57 23.18 -9.36
CA ALA A 129 25.96 23.47 -10.64
C ALA A 129 24.76 22.54 -10.91
N SER A 130 23.63 23.15 -11.25
CA SER A 130 22.39 22.46 -11.63
C SER A 130 22.58 21.73 -12.97
N ILE A 131 22.13 20.46 -13.00
CA ILE A 131 22.09 19.62 -14.20
C ILE A 131 21.05 20.20 -15.18
N GLY A 132 21.54 20.59 -16.35
CA GLY A 132 20.91 21.08 -17.56
C GLY A 132 19.39 21.17 -17.68
N GLN A 133 18.82 22.31 -17.35
CA GLN A 133 17.57 22.76 -17.95
C GLN A 133 17.88 23.49 -19.27
N THR A 134 17.00 23.28 -20.28
CA THR A 134 17.11 24.06 -21.55
C THR A 134 16.78 25.51 -21.24
N GLU A 135 17.76 26.41 -21.44
CA GLU A 135 17.59 27.84 -21.25
C GLU A 135 17.15 28.48 -22.56
N VAL A 136 15.93 29.01 -22.61
CA VAL A 136 15.38 29.71 -23.77
C VAL A 136 15.58 31.21 -23.58
N PRO A 137 16.32 31.90 -24.51
CA PRO A 137 16.48 33.34 -24.45
C PRO A 137 15.18 34.11 -24.52
N THR A 138 15.09 35.22 -23.82
CA THR A 138 13.90 36.08 -23.74
C THR A 138 13.42 36.59 -25.11
N SER A 139 14.36 36.70 -26.07
CA SER A 139 14.05 37.08 -27.45
C SER A 139 13.19 36.10 -28.21
N LEU A 140 13.23 34.81 -27.86
CA LEU A 140 12.45 33.73 -28.49
C LEU A 140 11.23 33.32 -27.68
N GLN A 141 11.06 33.83 -26.48
CA GLN A 141 9.90 33.49 -25.63
C GLN A 141 8.59 34.02 -26.23
N GLY A 142 7.53 33.23 -26.12
CA GLY A 142 6.20 33.59 -26.58
C GLY A 142 5.28 32.38 -26.76
N ILE A 143 4.00 32.66 -27.03
CA ILE A 143 3.00 31.65 -27.31
C ILE A 143 2.71 31.65 -28.81
N THR A 144 2.85 30.49 -29.46
CA THR A 144 2.56 30.33 -30.90
C THR A 144 1.11 29.85 -31.08
N ASP A 145 0.35 30.55 -31.93
CA ASP A 145 -0.93 30.03 -32.42
C ASP A 145 -0.65 28.95 -33.49
N PRO A 146 -1.07 27.69 -33.29
CA PRO A 146 -0.78 26.57 -34.18
C PRO A 146 -1.33 26.76 -35.61
N THR A 147 -2.33 27.62 -35.80
CA THR A 147 -3.00 27.84 -37.08
C THR A 147 -2.25 28.82 -38.00
N GLN A 148 -1.30 29.58 -37.45
CA GLN A 148 -0.61 30.65 -38.15
C GLN A 148 0.85 30.32 -38.57
N VAL A 149 1.34 29.10 -38.26
CA VAL A 149 2.73 28.72 -38.51
C VAL A 149 2.80 27.33 -39.13
N ASN A 150 3.57 27.23 -40.23
CA ASN A 150 3.80 25.96 -40.90
C ASN A 150 4.91 25.17 -40.16
N ALA A 151 4.55 24.38 -39.17
CA ALA A 151 5.49 23.59 -38.37
C ALA A 151 5.10 22.12 -38.29
N THR A 152 6.08 21.26 -38.01
CA THR A 152 5.79 19.85 -37.77
C THR A 152 5.06 19.66 -36.43
N PRO A 153 4.17 18.64 -36.29
CA PRO A 153 3.45 18.38 -35.02
C PRO A 153 4.40 18.19 -33.82
N HIS A 154 5.63 17.75 -34.07
CA HIS A 154 6.64 17.58 -33.05
C HIS A 154 7.27 18.93 -32.65
N ALA A 155 7.54 19.81 -33.60
CA ALA A 155 8.04 21.17 -33.34
C ALA A 155 7.00 22.01 -32.57
N LEU A 156 5.70 21.91 -32.89
CA LEU A 156 4.62 22.57 -32.16
C LEU A 156 4.54 22.12 -30.68
N ARG A 157 4.65 20.81 -30.42
CA ARG A 157 4.66 20.28 -29.05
C ARG A 157 5.90 20.71 -28.25
N GLN A 158 7.04 20.73 -28.91
CA GLN A 158 8.32 21.14 -28.29
C GLN A 158 8.34 22.64 -28.00
N SER A 159 7.84 23.49 -28.92
CA SER A 159 7.75 24.95 -28.70
C SER A 159 6.80 25.30 -27.54
N ALA A 160 5.65 24.63 -27.45
CA ALA A 160 4.72 24.83 -26.35
C ALA A 160 5.35 24.41 -24.99
N ARG A 161 6.16 23.34 -24.97
CA ARG A 161 6.86 22.88 -23.75
C ARG A 161 7.98 23.82 -23.32
N LEU A 162 8.68 24.42 -24.27
CA LEU A 162 9.81 25.31 -24.03
C LEU A 162 9.42 26.79 -23.95
N GLY A 163 8.16 27.15 -24.24
CA GLY A 163 7.69 28.54 -24.26
C GLY A 163 8.32 29.38 -25.40
N VAL A 164 8.59 28.76 -26.56
CA VAL A 164 9.22 29.43 -27.72
C VAL A 164 8.19 29.83 -28.75
N ASP A 165 8.23 31.08 -29.23
CA ASP A 165 7.39 31.57 -30.31
C ASP A 165 7.97 31.18 -31.68
N LEU A 166 7.30 30.24 -32.37
CA LEU A 166 7.70 29.74 -33.67
C LEU A 166 7.66 30.79 -34.80
N LYS A 167 6.95 31.91 -34.64
CA LYS A 167 6.98 33.02 -35.60
C LYS A 167 8.38 33.68 -35.73
N LYS A 168 9.22 33.50 -34.70
CA LYS A 168 10.59 34.01 -34.64
C LYS A 168 11.63 32.99 -35.10
N VAL A 169 11.19 31.80 -35.53
CA VAL A 169 12.05 30.69 -35.98
C VAL A 169 11.92 30.52 -37.48
N GLN A 170 13.03 30.53 -38.21
CA GLN A 170 13.04 30.31 -39.66
C GLN A 170 13.04 28.80 -39.93
N GLY A 171 12.05 28.31 -40.72
CA GLY A 171 11.97 26.92 -41.11
C GLY A 171 12.83 26.56 -42.28
N SER A 172 13.56 25.43 -42.21
CA SER A 172 14.44 24.93 -43.31
C SER A 172 13.72 23.87 -44.16
N GLY A 173 12.51 23.43 -43.82
CA GLY A 173 11.77 22.40 -44.53
C GLY A 173 11.09 22.90 -45.82
N ARG A 174 10.58 21.97 -46.65
CA ARG A 174 9.87 22.29 -47.87
C ARG A 174 8.63 23.16 -47.59
N GLY A 175 8.58 24.36 -48.18
CA GLY A 175 7.57 25.38 -47.93
C GLY A 175 7.77 26.08 -46.55
N GLU A 176 9.02 26.34 -46.17
CA GLU A 176 9.40 27.01 -44.94
C GLU A 176 8.86 26.32 -43.65
N ARG A 177 8.65 24.99 -43.72
CA ARG A 177 8.16 24.23 -42.59
C ARG A 177 9.21 24.13 -41.49
N ILE A 178 8.83 24.52 -40.27
CA ILE A 178 9.71 24.51 -39.09
C ILE A 178 9.77 23.08 -38.52
N SER A 179 10.97 22.56 -38.41
CA SER A 179 11.29 21.29 -37.74
C SER A 179 11.80 21.47 -36.31
N VAL A 180 11.97 20.40 -35.54
CA VAL A 180 12.58 20.46 -34.21
C VAL A 180 14.03 20.91 -34.29
N ALA A 181 14.77 20.52 -35.35
CA ALA A 181 16.16 20.93 -35.56
C ALA A 181 16.27 22.45 -35.77
N ASP A 182 15.30 23.06 -36.48
CA ASP A 182 15.28 24.52 -36.68
C ASP A 182 15.00 25.24 -35.35
N LEU A 183 14.10 24.71 -34.53
CA LEU A 183 13.84 25.24 -33.20
C LEU A 183 15.07 25.19 -32.30
N GLU A 184 15.78 24.06 -32.32
CA GLU A 184 17.01 23.88 -31.56
C GLU A 184 18.12 24.81 -32.03
N SER A 185 18.29 24.91 -33.32
CA SER A 185 19.28 25.83 -33.94
C SER A 185 19.00 27.31 -33.61
N ALA A 186 17.73 27.71 -33.61
CA ALA A 186 17.30 29.06 -33.25
C ALA A 186 17.57 29.38 -31.76
N ILE A 187 17.35 28.43 -30.86
CA ILE A 187 17.65 28.60 -29.43
C ILE A 187 19.17 28.79 -29.22
N VAL A 188 19.99 27.97 -29.89
CA VAL A 188 21.45 28.07 -29.78
C VAL A 188 21.97 29.39 -30.43
N ALA A 189 21.45 29.75 -31.58
CA ALA A 189 21.82 31.00 -32.27
C ALA A 189 21.47 32.27 -31.47
N ALA A 190 20.39 32.21 -30.67
CA ALA A 190 19.99 33.28 -29.76
C ALA A 190 20.74 33.28 -28.42
N GLY A 191 21.73 32.40 -28.23
CA GLY A 191 22.55 32.29 -27.01
C GLY A 191 21.97 31.43 -25.92
N GLY A 192 20.93 30.66 -26.21
CA GLY A 192 20.34 29.65 -25.27
C GLY A 192 21.15 28.37 -25.20
N ARG A 193 20.90 27.58 -24.19
CA ARG A 193 21.47 26.23 -24.00
C ARG A 193 20.39 25.16 -24.13
N ILE A 194 20.68 24.16 -24.95
CA ILE A 194 19.83 22.97 -25.05
C ILE A 194 20.37 21.90 -24.11
N ALA A 195 19.51 21.34 -23.26
CA ALA A 195 19.84 20.16 -22.48
C ALA A 195 20.04 18.99 -23.47
N SER A 196 21.29 18.67 -23.79
CA SER A 196 21.61 17.45 -24.53
C SER A 196 21.19 16.25 -23.67
N PRO A 197 20.50 15.23 -24.22
CA PRO A 197 20.37 13.96 -23.52
C PRO A 197 21.78 13.46 -23.21
N PRO A 198 22.02 12.86 -22.03
CA PRO A 198 23.31 12.31 -21.69
C PRO A 198 23.75 11.39 -22.84
N PRO A 199 24.99 11.43 -23.28
CA PRO A 199 25.46 10.55 -24.34
C PRO A 199 25.17 9.12 -23.92
N PRO A 200 24.71 8.22 -24.83
CA PRO A 200 24.49 6.85 -24.50
C PRO A 200 25.79 6.30 -23.90
N VAL A 201 25.70 5.86 -22.65
CA VAL A 201 26.84 5.26 -21.94
C VAL A 201 27.27 4.08 -22.80
N ARG A 202 28.39 4.23 -23.50
CA ARG A 202 29.02 3.10 -24.18
C ARG A 202 29.57 2.19 -23.10
N SER A 203 28.82 1.16 -22.76
CA SER A 203 29.31 0.06 -21.94
C SER A 203 30.60 -0.45 -22.55
N GLY A 204 31.68 -0.42 -21.77
CA GLY A 204 32.98 -0.88 -22.19
C GLY A 204 32.88 -2.31 -22.73
N LYS A 205 33.30 -2.52 -23.96
CA LYS A 205 33.25 -3.79 -24.65
C LYS A 205 34.31 -4.73 -24.09
N ALA A 206 33.91 -5.96 -23.75
CA ALA A 206 34.85 -7.08 -23.57
C ALA A 206 35.77 -7.23 -24.81
N PRO A 207 37.02 -7.74 -24.64
CA PRO A 207 37.93 -7.94 -25.76
C PRO A 207 37.29 -8.87 -26.78
N ARG A 208 37.02 -8.34 -27.97
CA ARG A 208 36.40 -9.06 -29.07
C ARG A 208 37.49 -9.76 -29.86
N SER A 209 37.18 -10.94 -30.40
CA SER A 209 37.88 -11.48 -31.54
C SER A 209 37.86 -10.38 -32.64
N HIS A 210 39.05 -9.95 -33.07
CA HIS A 210 39.23 -9.00 -34.18
C HIS A 210 39.27 -9.70 -35.50
N THR A 211 38.87 -10.96 -35.59
CA THR A 211 38.83 -11.74 -36.80
C THR A 211 37.72 -11.23 -37.71
N ASP A 212 38.02 -11.00 -38.97
CA ASP A 212 37.03 -10.56 -39.95
C ASP A 212 35.91 -11.60 -40.05
N ASP A 213 34.67 -11.20 -39.69
CA ASP A 213 33.48 -12.05 -39.68
C ASP A 213 32.64 -11.91 -40.96
N SER A 214 33.18 -11.20 -41.97
CA SER A 214 32.48 -10.99 -43.25
C SER A 214 32.19 -12.33 -43.99
N GLN A 215 33.07 -13.31 -43.82
CA GLN A 215 32.96 -14.63 -44.45
C GLN A 215 32.13 -15.64 -43.63
N VAL A 216 31.68 -15.28 -42.42
CA VAL A 216 30.84 -16.15 -41.58
C VAL A 216 29.46 -16.27 -42.17
N SER A 217 29.03 -17.49 -42.47
CA SER A 217 27.65 -17.75 -42.92
C SER A 217 26.64 -17.42 -41.82
N ALA A 218 25.93 -16.29 -41.96
CA ALA A 218 24.93 -15.88 -41.00
C ALA A 218 23.68 -15.35 -41.72
N THR A 219 22.55 -15.42 -41.05
CA THR A 219 21.32 -14.80 -41.56
C THR A 219 21.43 -13.27 -41.54
N PRO A 220 20.78 -12.55 -42.48
CA PRO A 220 20.83 -11.07 -42.49
C PRO A 220 20.42 -10.44 -41.17
N LEU A 221 19.47 -11.04 -40.45
CA LEU A 221 19.01 -10.61 -39.16
C LEU A 221 20.05 -10.85 -38.05
N ALA A 222 20.72 -12.02 -38.06
CA ALA A 222 21.81 -12.32 -37.15
C ALA A 222 22.99 -11.34 -37.31
N ARG A 223 23.38 -11.03 -38.54
CA ARG A 223 24.45 -10.08 -38.86
C ARG A 223 24.14 -8.67 -38.38
N ARG A 224 22.90 -8.17 -38.60
CA ARG A 224 22.45 -6.88 -38.07
C ARG A 224 22.48 -6.82 -36.54
N LEU A 225 22.00 -7.91 -35.90
CA LEU A 225 21.95 -8.00 -34.44
C LEU A 225 23.35 -8.10 -33.83
N ALA A 226 24.25 -8.90 -34.44
CA ALA A 226 25.65 -9.01 -34.03
C ALA A 226 26.37 -7.67 -34.09
N ASN A 227 26.19 -6.90 -35.20
CA ASN A 227 26.72 -5.55 -35.34
C ASN A 227 26.14 -4.58 -34.28
N LYS A 228 24.82 -4.67 -33.99
CA LYS A 228 24.17 -3.83 -32.98
C LYS A 228 24.67 -4.12 -31.56
N LEU A 229 24.82 -5.41 -31.21
CA LEU A 229 25.31 -5.86 -29.90
C LEU A 229 26.85 -5.87 -29.83
N GLY A 230 27.49 -5.75 -31.00
CA GLY A 230 28.93 -5.72 -31.17
C GLY A 230 29.57 -7.06 -30.86
N ILE A 231 28.93 -8.16 -31.16
CA ILE A 231 29.42 -9.52 -31.03
C ILE A 231 30.03 -9.95 -32.35
N ASN A 232 31.18 -10.64 -32.31
CA ASN A 232 31.80 -11.20 -33.48
C ASN A 232 31.06 -12.54 -33.83
N LEU A 233 30.69 -12.72 -35.11
CA LEU A 233 29.97 -13.91 -35.56
C LEU A 233 30.79 -15.21 -35.44
N HIS A 234 32.11 -15.12 -35.33
CA HIS A 234 32.97 -16.26 -35.03
C HIS A 234 32.74 -16.83 -33.61
N ASP A 235 32.30 -15.98 -32.68
CA ASP A 235 32.05 -16.37 -31.29
C ASP A 235 30.64 -16.95 -31.08
N CYS A 236 29.83 -17.01 -32.15
CA CYS A 236 28.46 -17.51 -32.11
C CYS A 236 28.40 -19.00 -32.57
N ARG A 237 27.52 -19.80 -31.94
CA ARG A 237 27.17 -21.14 -32.43
C ARG A 237 26.54 -21.04 -33.82
N LYS A 238 26.73 -22.08 -34.64
CA LYS A 238 26.14 -22.19 -35.98
C LYS A 238 24.98 -23.18 -35.94
N SER A 239 23.86 -22.81 -35.29
CA SER A 239 22.72 -23.75 -35.11
C SER A 239 21.69 -23.68 -36.26
N GLY A 240 21.77 -22.67 -37.11
CA GLY A 240 20.85 -22.51 -38.23
C GLY A 240 21.02 -23.54 -39.35
N SER A 241 20.02 -23.67 -40.21
CA SER A 241 20.05 -24.54 -41.40
C SER A 241 21.26 -24.23 -42.29
N LEU A 242 21.93 -25.25 -42.81
CA LEU A 242 23.17 -25.15 -43.60
C LEU A 242 24.38 -24.58 -42.81
N GLY A 243 24.40 -24.74 -41.47
CA GLY A 243 25.50 -24.25 -40.63
C GLY A 243 25.61 -22.75 -40.54
N ARG A 244 24.51 -22.00 -40.65
CA ARG A 244 24.45 -20.54 -40.55
C ARG A 244 24.23 -20.13 -39.11
N VAL A 245 24.82 -18.99 -38.72
CA VAL A 245 24.51 -18.31 -37.47
C VAL A 245 23.11 -17.72 -37.53
N SER A 246 22.26 -18.10 -36.59
CA SER A 246 20.89 -17.60 -36.45
C SER A 246 20.84 -16.39 -35.48
N ARG A 247 19.69 -15.71 -35.42
CA ARG A 247 19.43 -14.65 -34.45
C ARG A 247 19.61 -15.15 -32.98
N ASP A 248 19.14 -16.38 -32.75
CA ASP A 248 19.13 -16.96 -31.40
C ASP A 248 20.53 -17.34 -30.93
N ASP A 249 21.43 -17.73 -31.87
CA ASP A 249 22.83 -17.95 -31.58
C ASP A 249 23.55 -16.67 -31.14
N VAL A 250 23.22 -15.53 -31.77
CA VAL A 250 23.76 -14.22 -31.38
C VAL A 250 23.24 -13.79 -30.00
N LEU A 251 21.97 -14.04 -29.70
CA LEU A 251 21.40 -13.75 -28.37
C LEU A 251 22.01 -14.66 -27.30
N ALA A 252 22.21 -15.94 -27.59
CA ALA A 252 22.87 -16.88 -26.67
C ALA A 252 24.32 -16.49 -26.38
N ALA A 253 25.06 -16.04 -27.41
CA ALA A 253 26.43 -15.51 -27.26
C ALA A 253 26.42 -14.21 -26.44
N ALA A 254 25.42 -13.34 -26.60
CA ALA A 254 25.25 -12.13 -25.80
C ALA A 254 25.07 -12.46 -24.31
N LEU A 255 24.22 -13.42 -23.99
CA LEU A 255 23.95 -13.87 -22.60
C LEU A 255 25.17 -14.52 -21.94
N LEU A 256 25.99 -15.24 -22.71
CA LEU A 256 27.24 -15.86 -22.21
C LEU A 256 28.32 -14.79 -21.94
N LEU A 257 28.34 -13.70 -22.68
CA LEU A 257 29.28 -12.58 -22.49
C LEU A 257 28.86 -11.65 -21.33
N ASP A 258 27.55 -11.54 -21.06
CA ASP A 258 27.03 -10.80 -19.89
C ASP A 258 27.21 -11.61 -18.57
N GLY A 259 27.43 -12.94 -18.64
CA GLY A 259 27.54 -13.82 -17.49
C GLY A 259 28.93 -14.00 -16.89
N LEU A 260 30.01 -13.41 -17.44
CA LEU A 260 31.35 -13.48 -16.86
C LEU A 260 31.59 -12.30 -15.91
N PRO A 261 31.88 -12.53 -14.61
CA PRO A 261 32.21 -11.45 -13.70
C PRO A 261 33.54 -10.82 -14.13
N GLN A 262 33.48 -9.63 -14.68
CA GLN A 262 34.67 -8.80 -14.85
C GLN A 262 35.14 -8.32 -13.46
N ALA A 263 36.33 -8.79 -13.06
CA ALA A 263 37.12 -8.16 -12.01
C ALA A 263 37.62 -6.79 -12.51
N GLY A 264 36.79 -5.79 -12.43
CA GLY A 264 37.07 -4.38 -12.69
C GLY A 264 36.47 -3.56 -11.57
N ALA A 265 37.23 -2.61 -11.05
CA ALA A 265 36.93 -1.77 -9.91
C ALA A 265 35.46 -1.33 -9.84
N PRO A 266 34.83 -1.26 -8.66
CA PRO A 266 33.44 -0.90 -8.52
C PRO A 266 33.29 0.57 -8.96
N GLN A 267 32.77 0.79 -10.17
CA GLN A 267 32.12 2.05 -10.47
C GLN A 267 30.88 2.10 -9.57
N ALA A 268 30.93 2.96 -8.58
CA ALA A 268 29.79 3.33 -7.77
C ALA A 268 28.67 3.81 -8.69
N THR A 269 27.82 2.89 -9.15
CA THR A 269 26.46 3.26 -9.53
C THR A 269 25.91 3.92 -8.28
N SER A 270 25.51 5.18 -8.37
CA SER A 270 24.70 5.80 -7.32
C SER A 270 23.44 4.95 -7.21
N ALA A 271 23.52 3.89 -6.40
CA ALA A 271 22.36 3.15 -5.95
C ALA A 271 21.49 4.19 -5.26
N THR A 272 20.29 4.39 -5.78
CA THR A 272 19.27 5.18 -5.09
C THR A 272 19.22 4.63 -3.69
N ALA A 273 19.59 5.43 -2.69
CA ALA A 273 19.58 5.00 -1.30
C ALA A 273 18.12 4.62 -0.96
N PHE A 274 17.86 3.35 -0.70
CA PHE A 274 16.57 2.86 -0.23
C PHE A 274 16.78 2.07 1.05
N GLU A 275 15.82 2.17 1.93
CA GLU A 275 15.74 1.38 3.16
C GLU A 275 14.67 0.30 2.97
N THR A 276 14.99 -0.94 3.27
CA THR A 276 14.02 -2.04 3.27
C THR A 276 13.46 -2.22 4.67
N LEU A 277 12.18 -1.89 4.85
CA LEU A 277 11.49 -2.04 6.13
C LEU A 277 10.59 -3.29 6.08
N PRO A 278 10.75 -4.25 7.00
CA PRO A 278 9.84 -5.38 7.11
C PRO A 278 8.45 -4.91 7.55
N MET A 279 7.41 -5.50 6.97
CA MET A 279 6.03 -5.23 7.40
C MET A 279 5.77 -5.85 8.77
N SER A 280 5.13 -5.10 9.68
CA SER A 280 4.64 -5.65 10.96
C SER A 280 3.57 -6.73 10.71
N SER A 281 3.36 -7.63 11.68
CA SER A 281 2.31 -8.66 11.63
C SER A 281 0.93 -8.05 11.41
N MET A 282 0.60 -6.96 12.11
CA MET A 282 -0.64 -6.21 11.94
C MET A 282 -0.78 -5.70 10.49
N ARG A 283 0.26 -5.09 9.92
CA ARG A 283 0.22 -4.56 8.54
C ARG A 283 0.07 -5.66 7.49
N ARG A 284 0.69 -6.83 7.71
CA ARG A 284 0.49 -8.02 6.84
C ARG A 284 -0.94 -8.51 6.88
N ALA A 285 -1.53 -8.64 8.08
CA ALA A 285 -2.93 -9.04 8.25
C ALA A 285 -3.92 -8.07 7.60
N ILE A 286 -3.70 -6.75 7.76
CA ILE A 286 -4.49 -5.70 7.09
C ILE A 286 -4.36 -5.82 5.58
N ALA A 287 -3.14 -5.97 5.04
CA ALA A 287 -2.89 -6.08 3.61
C ALA A 287 -3.63 -7.28 3.00
N GLY A 288 -3.53 -8.47 3.61
CA GLY A 288 -4.25 -9.67 3.16
C GLY A 288 -5.77 -9.47 3.18
N ARG A 289 -6.33 -8.90 4.26
CA ARG A 289 -7.76 -8.66 4.39
C ARG A 289 -8.30 -7.64 3.37
N LEU A 290 -7.57 -6.54 3.15
CA LEU A 290 -7.96 -5.53 2.16
C LEU A 290 -7.82 -6.03 0.73
N GLN A 291 -6.77 -6.81 0.45
CA GLN A 291 -6.58 -7.47 -0.86
C GLN A 291 -7.72 -8.41 -1.17
N MET A 292 -8.10 -9.28 -0.22
CA MET A 292 -9.22 -10.20 -0.36
C MET A 292 -10.54 -9.45 -0.58
N SER A 293 -10.82 -8.40 0.20
CA SER A 293 -12.00 -7.55 0.00
C SER A 293 -12.07 -6.98 -1.41
N LYS A 294 -10.94 -6.44 -1.90
CA LYS A 294 -10.89 -5.79 -3.22
C LYS A 294 -11.01 -6.76 -4.39
N GLN A 295 -10.56 -8.00 -4.21
CA GLN A 295 -10.65 -9.06 -5.24
C GLN A 295 -12.02 -9.72 -5.30
N HIS A 296 -12.67 -9.96 -4.14
CA HIS A 296 -13.91 -10.73 -4.06
C HIS A 296 -15.15 -9.86 -4.11
N ALA A 297 -15.15 -8.68 -3.48
CA ALA A 297 -16.31 -7.79 -3.50
C ALA A 297 -16.27 -6.85 -4.71
N PRO A 298 -17.20 -6.95 -5.68
CA PRO A 298 -17.30 -6.00 -6.79
C PRO A 298 -17.82 -4.66 -6.24
N HIS A 299 -16.88 -3.77 -5.88
CA HIS A 299 -17.18 -2.46 -5.34
C HIS A 299 -17.79 -1.56 -6.41
N PHE A 300 -18.99 -1.03 -6.14
CA PHE A 300 -19.50 0.14 -6.83
C PHE A 300 -19.67 1.30 -5.86
N ARG A 301 -19.74 2.52 -6.38
CA ARG A 301 -19.71 3.74 -5.58
C ARG A 301 -20.83 4.69 -5.94
N LEU A 302 -21.40 5.29 -4.90
CA LEU A 302 -22.38 6.35 -5.01
C LEU A 302 -21.86 7.56 -4.23
N THR A 303 -21.93 8.74 -4.80
CA THR A 303 -21.41 9.96 -4.18
C THR A 303 -22.50 11.04 -4.15
N VAL A 304 -22.60 11.74 -3.03
CA VAL A 304 -23.54 12.84 -2.84
C VAL A 304 -22.92 13.94 -1.97
N ASP A 305 -23.31 15.18 -2.26
CA ASP A 305 -22.98 16.33 -1.42
C ASP A 305 -24.12 16.59 -0.41
N LEU A 306 -23.71 16.86 0.85
CA LEU A 306 -24.58 17.13 1.98
C LEU A 306 -24.39 18.58 2.42
N ASP A 307 -25.49 19.30 2.67
CA ASP A 307 -25.46 20.65 3.23
C ASP A 307 -25.36 20.57 4.77
N LEU A 308 -24.29 21.10 5.33
CA LEU A 308 -23.99 21.05 6.77
C LEU A 308 -24.47 22.25 7.57
N GLU A 309 -24.99 23.30 6.95
CA GLU A 309 -25.28 24.56 7.65
C GLU A 309 -26.14 24.37 8.90
N ARG A 310 -27.26 23.68 8.78
CA ARG A 310 -28.17 23.41 9.91
C ARG A 310 -27.53 22.50 10.96
N LEU A 311 -26.77 21.50 10.52
CA LEU A 311 -26.10 20.56 11.43
C LEU A 311 -25.01 21.28 12.23
N LEU A 312 -24.22 22.16 11.61
CA LEU A 312 -23.20 22.95 12.28
C LEU A 312 -23.82 23.97 13.27
N ALA A 313 -24.93 24.60 12.90
CA ALA A 313 -25.65 25.50 13.77
C ALA A 313 -26.19 24.80 15.02
N LEU A 314 -26.88 23.67 14.84
CA LEU A 314 -27.41 22.84 15.94
C LEU A 314 -26.29 22.31 16.85
N ARG A 315 -25.21 21.82 16.27
CA ARG A 315 -24.03 21.36 17.04
C ARG A 315 -23.43 22.48 17.88
N LYS A 316 -23.34 23.71 17.32
CA LYS A 316 -22.84 24.90 18.04
C LYS A 316 -23.74 25.22 19.22
N GLU A 317 -25.04 25.22 19.01
CA GLU A 317 -26.05 25.50 20.05
C GLU A 317 -25.95 24.45 21.18
N ILE A 318 -25.97 23.16 20.88
CA ILE A 318 -25.84 22.09 21.91
C ILE A 318 -24.55 22.24 22.70
N ASN A 319 -23.42 22.46 22.03
CA ASN A 319 -22.12 22.58 22.70
C ASN A 319 -21.95 23.87 23.53
N SER A 320 -22.79 24.94 23.28
CA SER A 320 -22.78 26.15 24.07
C SER A 320 -23.74 26.12 25.26
N GLU A 321 -24.91 25.49 25.08
CA GLU A 321 -25.98 25.53 26.07
C GLU A 321 -25.95 24.35 27.06
N VAL A 322 -25.35 23.21 26.69
CA VAL A 322 -25.34 21.99 27.53
C VAL A 322 -23.97 21.79 28.19
N PRO A 323 -23.82 22.10 29.50
CA PRO A 323 -22.55 21.96 30.19
C PRO A 323 -22.04 20.52 30.16
N GLY A 324 -20.73 20.31 29.88
CA GLY A 324 -20.07 19.02 29.87
C GLY A 324 -20.30 18.18 28.60
N VAL A 325 -21.12 18.64 27.66
CA VAL A 325 -21.35 17.97 26.38
C VAL A 325 -20.46 18.56 25.30
N LYS A 326 -19.71 17.72 24.57
CA LYS A 326 -18.89 18.10 23.42
C LYS A 326 -19.17 17.18 22.26
N ILE A 327 -20.12 17.53 21.41
CA ILE A 327 -20.49 16.74 20.24
C ILE A 327 -19.65 17.18 19.04
N SER A 328 -19.08 16.23 18.32
CA SER A 328 -18.39 16.44 17.05
C SER A 328 -19.36 16.28 15.87
N VAL A 329 -18.98 16.80 14.70
CA VAL A 329 -19.71 16.51 13.44
C VAL A 329 -19.71 15.03 13.15
N ASN A 330 -18.63 14.32 13.47
CA ASN A 330 -18.51 12.88 13.26
C ASN A 330 -19.56 12.10 14.09
N ASP A 331 -19.78 12.49 15.34
CA ASP A 331 -20.76 11.81 16.22
C ASP A 331 -22.18 11.96 15.67
N MET A 332 -22.53 13.14 15.16
CA MET A 332 -23.81 13.40 14.50
C MET A 332 -23.96 12.59 13.20
N LEU A 333 -22.88 12.45 12.43
CA LEU A 333 -22.86 11.65 11.21
C LEU A 333 -22.98 10.13 11.52
N VAL A 334 -22.34 9.65 12.58
CA VAL A 334 -22.49 8.26 13.05
C VAL A 334 -23.94 7.98 13.41
N LYS A 335 -24.60 8.88 14.18
CA LYS A 335 -26.02 8.78 14.49
C LYS A 335 -26.89 8.79 13.24
N ALA A 336 -26.61 9.72 12.31
CA ALA A 336 -27.36 9.83 11.05
C ALA A 336 -27.21 8.54 10.19
N CYS A 337 -26.00 7.98 10.11
CA CYS A 337 -25.77 6.72 9.42
C CYS A 337 -26.56 5.57 10.06
N ALA A 338 -26.53 5.47 11.40
CA ALA A 338 -27.26 4.43 12.11
C ALA A 338 -28.77 4.51 11.86
N MET A 339 -29.35 5.69 11.93
CA MET A 339 -30.79 5.91 11.63
C MET A 339 -31.13 5.64 10.16
N ALA A 340 -30.23 6.03 9.22
CA ALA A 340 -30.42 5.74 7.81
C ALA A 340 -30.37 4.23 7.50
N LEU A 341 -29.54 3.46 8.21
CA LEU A 341 -29.48 2.00 8.09
C LEU A 341 -30.75 1.31 8.58
N ILE A 342 -31.38 1.82 9.63
CA ILE A 342 -32.69 1.31 10.10
C ILE A 342 -33.79 1.63 9.08
N ALA A 343 -33.74 2.81 8.46
CA ALA A 343 -34.70 3.19 7.43
C ALA A 343 -34.51 2.39 6.11
N VAL A 344 -33.28 1.95 5.82
CA VAL A 344 -32.94 1.17 4.63
C VAL A 344 -32.19 -0.10 5.05
N PRO A 345 -32.89 -1.13 5.58
CA PRO A 345 -32.27 -2.32 6.15
C PRO A 345 -31.46 -3.16 5.15
N ASP A 346 -31.68 -2.98 3.85
CA ASP A 346 -30.96 -3.68 2.79
C ASP A 346 -29.49 -3.25 2.67
N VAL A 347 -29.08 -2.16 3.35
CA VAL A 347 -27.69 -1.73 3.47
C VAL A 347 -27.07 -2.12 4.82
N ASN A 348 -27.91 -2.45 5.82
CA ASN A 348 -27.46 -2.90 7.15
C ASN A 348 -27.23 -4.41 7.19
N ILE A 349 -26.27 -4.88 6.41
CA ILE A 349 -26.09 -6.32 6.15
C ILE A 349 -24.63 -6.74 6.25
N GLN A 350 -24.44 -8.04 6.46
CA GLN A 350 -23.18 -8.74 6.24
C GLN A 350 -23.38 -9.84 5.20
N PHE A 351 -22.37 -10.08 4.38
CA PHE A 351 -22.33 -11.18 3.44
C PHE A 351 -21.45 -12.31 3.96
N ASP A 352 -22.04 -13.50 4.08
CA ASP A 352 -21.32 -14.72 4.41
C ASP A 352 -21.00 -15.47 3.11
N GLU A 353 -19.74 -15.34 2.67
CA GLU A 353 -19.30 -15.91 1.40
C GLU A 353 -19.25 -17.45 1.44
N ALA A 354 -19.00 -18.05 2.60
CA ALA A 354 -18.94 -19.51 2.74
C ALA A 354 -20.32 -20.17 2.60
N THR A 355 -21.35 -19.53 3.12
CA THR A 355 -22.74 -20.03 3.08
C THR A 355 -23.57 -19.37 1.96
N GLN A 356 -23.01 -18.40 1.24
CA GLN A 356 -23.70 -17.59 0.21
C GLN A 356 -25.00 -16.97 0.76
N SER A 357 -24.95 -16.47 2.01
CA SER A 357 -26.11 -15.92 2.70
C SER A 357 -25.91 -14.46 3.12
N ILE A 358 -27.01 -13.71 3.19
CA ILE A 358 -27.06 -12.34 3.66
C ILE A 358 -27.61 -12.35 5.09
N ARG A 359 -26.85 -11.75 6.02
CA ARG A 359 -27.31 -11.49 7.39
C ARG A 359 -27.78 -10.05 7.47
N ARG A 360 -29.06 -9.82 7.66
CA ARG A 360 -29.64 -8.51 7.91
C ARG A 360 -29.76 -8.27 9.40
N PHE A 361 -29.39 -7.09 9.86
CA PHE A 361 -29.36 -6.73 11.28
C PHE A 361 -30.48 -5.75 11.63
N ALA A 362 -31.10 -5.92 12.80
CA ALA A 362 -32.10 -5.02 13.33
C ALA A 362 -31.47 -3.74 13.91
N ASP A 363 -30.29 -3.86 14.52
CA ASP A 363 -29.53 -2.75 15.06
C ASP A 363 -28.37 -2.37 14.14
N ALA A 364 -27.98 -1.09 14.20
CA ALA A 364 -26.85 -0.56 13.45
C ALA A 364 -25.59 -0.48 14.34
N ASP A 365 -24.65 -1.39 14.12
CA ASP A 365 -23.35 -1.43 14.77
C ASP A 365 -22.31 -0.74 13.89
N ILE A 366 -21.95 0.51 14.20
CA ILE A 366 -21.11 1.34 13.34
C ILE A 366 -19.63 1.21 13.70
N SER A 367 -18.85 0.67 12.79
CA SER A 367 -17.39 0.63 12.87
C SER A 367 -16.79 1.97 12.45
N VAL A 368 -16.07 2.65 13.34
CA VAL A 368 -15.45 3.95 13.06
C VAL A 368 -13.96 3.75 12.80
N ALA A 369 -13.49 4.11 11.63
CA ALA A 369 -12.07 3.96 11.27
C ALA A 369 -11.17 4.94 12.05
N VAL A 370 -10.20 4.41 12.79
CA VAL A 370 -9.22 5.15 13.59
C VAL A 370 -7.81 4.83 13.08
N ALA A 371 -7.08 5.86 12.64
CA ALA A 371 -5.69 5.72 12.23
C ALA A 371 -4.78 5.58 13.46
N LEU A 372 -3.87 4.61 13.38
CA LEU A 372 -2.79 4.36 14.34
C LEU A 372 -1.43 4.46 13.61
N PRO A 373 -0.30 4.66 14.32
CA PRO A 373 1.03 4.70 13.70
C PRO A 373 1.32 3.46 12.83
N ASP A 374 0.92 2.26 13.31
CA ASP A 374 1.18 0.99 12.64
C ASP A 374 0.07 0.53 11.69
N GLY A 375 -1.03 1.27 11.57
CA GLY A 375 -2.13 0.88 10.70
C GLY A 375 -3.46 1.55 10.98
N LEU A 376 -4.53 0.79 10.80
CA LEU A 376 -5.90 1.24 10.98
C LEU A 376 -6.65 0.21 11.83
N ILE A 377 -7.44 0.68 12.80
CA ILE A 377 -8.38 -0.15 13.55
C ILE A 377 -9.79 0.45 13.45
N THR A 378 -10.82 -0.38 13.56
CA THR A 378 -12.22 0.02 13.39
C THR A 378 -13.05 -0.31 14.62
N PRO A 379 -12.90 0.41 15.75
CA PRO A 379 -13.76 0.21 16.92
C PRO A 379 -15.23 0.42 16.57
N ILE A 380 -16.11 -0.27 17.29
CA ILE A 380 -17.53 -0.40 16.97
C ILE A 380 -18.37 0.29 18.02
N VAL A 381 -19.21 1.24 17.58
CA VAL A 381 -20.30 1.80 18.38
C VAL A 381 -21.50 0.89 18.19
N ARG A 382 -21.85 0.13 19.24
CA ARG A 382 -22.93 -0.84 19.22
C ARG A 382 -24.30 -0.17 19.34
N SER A 383 -25.29 -0.67 18.57
CA SER A 383 -26.68 -0.20 18.55
C SER A 383 -26.77 1.34 18.50
N ALA A 384 -25.97 1.96 17.61
CA ALA A 384 -25.85 3.41 17.51
C ALA A 384 -27.18 4.08 17.17
N ASN A 385 -28.08 3.36 16.54
CA ASN A 385 -29.45 3.79 16.24
C ASN A 385 -30.23 4.14 17.53
N SER A 386 -30.18 3.32 18.56
CA SER A 386 -30.96 3.50 19.81
C SER A 386 -30.29 4.44 20.83
N ARG A 387 -29.00 4.80 20.64
CA ARG A 387 -28.25 5.66 21.56
C ARG A 387 -28.48 7.15 21.30
N SER A 388 -28.35 7.96 22.35
CA SER A 388 -28.29 9.41 22.22
C SER A 388 -26.98 9.84 21.55
N ILE A 389 -26.96 11.03 20.96
CA ILE A 389 -25.74 11.58 20.33
C ILE A 389 -24.64 11.78 21.38
N SER A 390 -24.98 12.16 22.61
CA SER A 390 -24.03 12.32 23.72
C SER A 390 -23.40 10.98 24.13
N ASP A 391 -24.19 9.89 24.18
CA ASP A 391 -23.65 8.56 24.48
C ASP A 391 -22.73 8.06 23.36
N ILE A 392 -23.10 8.29 22.10
CA ILE A 392 -22.24 7.99 20.95
C ILE A 392 -20.92 8.77 21.05
N SER A 393 -20.96 10.07 21.38
CA SER A 393 -19.76 10.91 21.53
C SER A 393 -18.82 10.36 22.61
N ASN A 394 -19.37 10.03 23.78
CA ASN A 394 -18.62 9.47 24.91
C ASN A 394 -18.00 8.11 24.55
N GLU A 395 -18.78 7.23 23.91
CA GLU A 395 -18.32 5.90 23.48
C GLU A 395 -17.21 6.02 22.44
N VAL A 396 -17.38 6.82 21.40
CA VAL A 396 -16.36 7.07 20.35
C VAL A 396 -15.08 7.60 20.99
N HIS A 397 -15.16 8.54 21.91
CA HIS A 397 -14.00 9.10 22.62
C HIS A 397 -13.27 8.03 23.45
N SER A 398 -14.01 7.21 24.19
CA SER A 398 -13.50 6.09 24.97
C SER A 398 -12.78 5.07 24.06
N LEU A 399 -13.45 4.65 22.98
CA LEU A 399 -12.92 3.69 22.03
C LEU A 399 -11.65 4.19 21.33
N ILE A 400 -11.59 5.48 20.93
CA ILE A 400 -10.38 6.10 20.35
C ILE A 400 -9.22 6.09 21.36
N THR A 401 -9.50 6.42 22.63
CA THR A 401 -8.50 6.42 23.68
C THR A 401 -7.92 5.02 23.91
N LYS A 402 -8.79 4.01 24.01
CA LYS A 402 -8.37 2.60 24.12
C LYS A 402 -7.60 2.12 22.88
N ALA A 403 -8.04 2.54 21.68
CA ALA A 403 -7.37 2.19 20.43
C ALA A 403 -5.93 2.69 20.40
N ARG A 404 -5.71 3.95 20.77
CA ARG A 404 -4.36 4.57 20.82
C ARG A 404 -3.47 3.96 21.90
N ALA A 405 -4.06 3.47 22.99
CA ALA A 405 -3.35 2.79 24.07
C ALA A 405 -3.12 1.29 23.79
N GLY A 406 -3.64 0.74 22.68
CA GLY A 406 -3.56 -0.69 22.38
C GLY A 406 -4.41 -1.58 23.30
N MET A 407 -5.41 -1.01 23.99
CA MET A 407 -6.23 -1.68 25.02
C MET A 407 -7.64 -2.08 24.53
N LEU A 408 -7.90 -2.06 23.23
CA LEU A 408 -9.19 -2.52 22.69
C LEU A 408 -9.32 -4.03 22.84
N LYS A 409 -10.48 -4.46 23.36
CA LYS A 409 -10.84 -5.87 23.39
C LYS A 409 -11.32 -6.33 22.01
N PRO A 410 -11.19 -7.63 21.66
CA PRO A 410 -11.65 -8.17 20.39
C PRO A 410 -13.12 -7.83 20.08
N GLU A 411 -14.01 -7.86 21.07
CA GLU A 411 -15.42 -7.56 20.91
C GLU A 411 -15.67 -6.08 20.55
N GLU A 412 -14.73 -5.19 20.87
CA GLU A 412 -14.86 -3.75 20.59
C GLU A 412 -14.49 -3.39 19.15
N PHE A 413 -13.84 -4.29 18.37
CA PHE A 413 -13.45 -4.02 16.98
C PHE A 413 -13.77 -5.16 16.00
N GLN A 414 -14.26 -6.31 16.49
CA GLN A 414 -14.71 -7.42 15.64
C GLN A 414 -16.23 -7.40 15.47
N GLY A 415 -16.70 -7.58 14.24
CA GLY A 415 -18.10 -7.50 13.90
C GLY A 415 -18.45 -6.14 13.31
N GLY A 416 -19.57 -5.55 13.74
CA GLY A 416 -20.11 -4.34 13.14
C GLY A 416 -20.89 -4.64 11.86
N THR A 417 -21.88 -3.81 11.55
CA THR A 417 -22.76 -4.02 10.39
C THR A 417 -22.43 -3.06 9.26
N PHE A 418 -21.80 -1.94 9.60
CA PHE A 418 -21.45 -0.88 8.65
C PHE A 418 -20.18 -0.14 9.10
N SER A 419 -19.40 0.39 8.17
CA SER A 419 -18.20 1.15 8.49
C SER A 419 -18.30 2.60 8.05
N VAL A 420 -17.67 3.49 8.86
CA VAL A 420 -17.51 4.90 8.55
C VAL A 420 -16.03 5.24 8.60
N SER A 421 -15.51 5.86 7.53
CA SER A 421 -14.14 6.36 7.45
C SER A 421 -14.14 7.85 7.17
N ASN A 422 -13.51 8.65 8.04
CA ASN A 422 -13.50 10.10 7.94
C ASN A 422 -12.08 10.64 7.76
N LEU A 423 -11.80 11.24 6.61
CA LEU A 423 -10.55 11.94 6.29
C LEU A 423 -10.74 13.46 6.14
N GLY A 424 -11.91 13.98 6.51
CA GLY A 424 -12.22 15.39 6.38
C GLY A 424 -11.31 16.30 7.20
N MET A 425 -10.85 15.83 8.37
CA MET A 425 -9.89 16.55 9.21
C MET A 425 -8.51 16.71 8.56
N LEU A 426 -8.20 15.92 7.54
CA LEU A 426 -6.95 15.97 6.76
C LEU A 426 -7.11 16.79 5.47
N GLY A 427 -8.26 17.45 5.26
CA GLY A 427 -8.54 18.27 4.08
C GLY A 427 -8.85 17.46 2.82
N VAL A 428 -9.10 16.15 2.93
CA VAL A 428 -9.46 15.30 1.79
C VAL A 428 -10.91 15.57 1.42
N ARG A 429 -11.14 16.12 0.23
CA ARG A 429 -12.48 16.49 -0.24
C ARG A 429 -13.38 15.28 -0.48
N GLN A 430 -12.83 14.23 -1.10
CA GLN A 430 -13.51 13.00 -1.47
C GLN A 430 -12.50 11.87 -1.59
N PHE A 431 -12.87 10.67 -1.17
CA PHE A 431 -12.09 9.46 -1.35
C PHE A 431 -13.00 8.24 -1.39
N ASP A 432 -12.43 7.11 -1.78
CA ASP A 432 -13.13 5.84 -1.90
C ASP A 432 -12.56 4.87 -0.88
N ALA A 433 -13.40 4.41 0.04
CA ALA A 433 -13.01 3.43 1.04
C ALA A 433 -13.17 1.99 0.51
N ILE A 434 -12.32 1.09 1.00
CA ILE A 434 -12.43 -0.35 0.76
C ILE A 434 -13.36 -0.94 1.81
N ILE A 435 -14.31 -1.76 1.38
CA ILE A 435 -15.26 -2.44 2.26
C ILE A 435 -14.52 -3.32 3.25
N ASN A 436 -14.94 -3.33 4.50
CA ASN A 436 -14.40 -4.16 5.57
C ASN A 436 -15.24 -5.46 5.71
N PRO A 437 -14.81 -6.59 5.11
CA PRO A 437 -15.59 -7.82 5.18
C PRO A 437 -15.81 -8.27 6.64
N PRO A 438 -16.96 -8.87 6.95
CA PRO A 438 -18.07 -9.30 6.09
C PRO A 438 -19.14 -8.22 5.82
N GLN A 439 -18.93 -6.94 6.18
CA GLN A 439 -19.89 -5.85 5.98
C GLN A 439 -20.17 -5.62 4.49
N GLY A 440 -21.40 -5.26 4.15
CA GLY A 440 -21.82 -4.99 2.77
C GLY A 440 -21.44 -3.62 2.24
N ALA A 441 -21.16 -2.63 3.12
CA ALA A 441 -20.86 -1.26 2.69
C ALA A 441 -20.00 -0.48 3.68
N ILE A 442 -19.41 0.61 3.19
CA ILE A 442 -18.63 1.59 3.95
C ILE A 442 -18.87 3.00 3.43
N LEU A 443 -19.05 3.96 4.33
CA LEU A 443 -19.18 5.38 4.01
C LEU A 443 -17.85 6.11 4.22
N ALA A 444 -17.33 6.72 3.17
CA ALA A 444 -16.19 7.63 3.19
C ALA A 444 -16.70 9.07 3.33
N ILE A 445 -16.17 9.79 4.33
CA ILE A 445 -16.55 11.16 4.67
C ILE A 445 -15.40 12.09 4.36
N GLY A 446 -15.64 13.06 3.46
CA GLY A 446 -14.67 14.06 3.08
C GLY A 446 -14.67 15.29 3.98
N ALA A 447 -13.96 16.34 3.55
CA ALA A 447 -13.90 17.61 4.27
C ALA A 447 -15.19 18.41 4.10
N GLY A 448 -15.70 18.96 5.23
CA GLY A 448 -16.72 19.99 5.20
C GLY A 448 -16.09 21.35 4.92
N GLU A 449 -16.40 21.93 3.77
CA GLU A 449 -15.80 23.19 3.31
C GLU A 449 -16.84 24.13 2.70
N PRO A 450 -16.64 25.47 2.76
CA PRO A 450 -17.50 26.40 2.08
C PRO A 450 -17.38 26.24 0.56
N ARG A 451 -18.52 26.01 -0.11
CA ARG A 451 -18.63 25.88 -1.57
C ARG A 451 -19.70 26.80 -2.13
N ALA A 452 -19.48 27.29 -3.35
CA ALA A 452 -20.51 28.00 -4.11
C ALA A 452 -21.52 26.97 -4.64
N VAL A 453 -22.77 27.11 -4.25
CA VAL A 453 -23.87 26.24 -4.69
C VAL A 453 -25.03 27.10 -5.23
N VAL A 454 -25.80 26.54 -6.15
CA VAL A 454 -27.00 27.18 -6.66
C VAL A 454 -28.20 26.80 -5.78
N ARG A 455 -28.87 27.80 -5.19
CA ARG A 455 -30.13 27.67 -4.44
C ARG A 455 -31.10 28.71 -4.95
N ASP A 456 -32.31 28.29 -5.31
CA ASP A 456 -33.37 29.17 -5.80
C ASP A 456 -32.91 30.09 -6.92
N GLY A 457 -32.06 29.59 -7.81
CA GLY A 457 -31.50 30.34 -8.95
C GLY A 457 -30.37 31.30 -8.60
N GLN A 458 -29.94 31.37 -7.34
CA GLN A 458 -28.83 32.21 -6.88
C GLN A 458 -27.62 31.42 -6.44
N ILE A 459 -26.42 31.98 -6.66
CA ILE A 459 -25.18 31.41 -6.17
C ILE A 459 -25.01 31.86 -4.72
N VAL A 460 -24.97 30.89 -3.80
CA VAL A 460 -24.76 31.11 -2.37
C VAL A 460 -23.59 30.29 -1.87
N VAL A 461 -22.92 30.78 -0.82
CA VAL A 461 -21.87 29.98 -0.15
C VAL A 461 -22.53 29.13 0.93
N ARG A 462 -22.25 27.80 0.90
CA ARG A 462 -22.73 26.81 1.87
C ARG A 462 -21.61 25.89 2.29
N HIS A 463 -21.62 25.43 3.54
CA HIS A 463 -20.73 24.36 3.98
C HIS A 463 -21.25 23.05 3.41
N GLN A 464 -20.48 22.50 2.47
CA GLN A 464 -20.79 21.24 1.81
C GLN A 464 -19.80 20.16 2.25
N LEU A 465 -20.32 18.96 2.44
CA LEU A 465 -19.57 17.74 2.74
C LEU A 465 -19.84 16.73 1.64
N THR A 466 -18.81 16.20 1.03
CA THR A 466 -18.96 15.07 0.07
C THR A 466 -18.81 13.75 0.80
N VAL A 467 -19.77 12.86 0.62
CA VAL A 467 -19.70 11.48 1.08
C VAL A 467 -19.71 10.51 -0.10
N SER A 468 -18.92 9.44 0.01
CA SER A 468 -18.87 8.36 -0.98
C SER A 468 -19.21 7.03 -0.28
N LEU A 469 -20.27 6.38 -0.71
CA LEU A 469 -20.69 5.07 -0.26
C LEU A 469 -20.10 4.01 -1.19
N SER A 470 -19.25 3.12 -0.68
CA SER A 470 -18.79 1.93 -1.39
C SER A 470 -19.63 0.73 -0.95
N CYS A 471 -20.24 0.04 -1.90
CA CYS A 471 -21.10 -1.13 -1.67
C CYS A 471 -20.57 -2.36 -2.41
N ASP A 472 -20.81 -3.53 -1.83
CA ASP A 472 -20.64 -4.83 -2.49
C ASP A 472 -21.84 -5.12 -3.39
N HIS A 473 -21.62 -5.06 -4.73
CA HIS A 473 -22.71 -5.22 -5.70
C HIS A 473 -23.30 -6.65 -5.78
N ARG A 474 -22.74 -7.59 -5.03
CA ARG A 474 -23.33 -8.94 -4.90
C ARG A 474 -24.59 -8.94 -4.02
N VAL A 475 -24.68 -7.99 -3.10
CA VAL A 475 -25.68 -7.98 -2.03
C VAL A 475 -26.40 -6.66 -1.82
N ILE A 476 -25.85 -5.54 -2.35
CA ILE A 476 -26.46 -4.22 -2.35
C ILE A 476 -26.51 -3.72 -3.78
N ASP A 477 -27.70 -3.30 -4.24
CA ASP A 477 -27.89 -2.70 -5.54
C ASP A 477 -27.80 -1.16 -5.52
N GLY A 478 -27.86 -0.55 -6.71
CA GLY A 478 -27.79 0.90 -6.84
C GLY A 478 -28.98 1.63 -6.22
N ALA A 479 -30.18 1.01 -6.23
CA ALA A 479 -31.40 1.61 -5.69
C ALA A 479 -31.35 1.65 -4.14
N SER A 480 -30.96 0.54 -3.51
CA SER A 480 -30.78 0.46 -2.04
C SER A 480 -29.71 1.41 -1.53
N GLY A 481 -28.55 1.48 -2.24
CA GLY A 481 -27.50 2.42 -1.91
C GLY A 481 -27.92 3.88 -2.06
N ALA A 482 -28.65 4.22 -3.10
CA ALA A 482 -29.22 5.56 -3.32
C ALA A 482 -30.25 5.94 -2.28
N ALA A 483 -31.15 5.02 -1.91
CA ALA A 483 -32.14 5.22 -0.85
C ALA A 483 -31.45 5.52 0.50
N PHE A 484 -30.39 4.76 0.84
CA PHE A 484 -29.58 5.04 2.04
C PHE A 484 -28.99 6.45 2.02
N LEU A 485 -28.39 6.86 0.90
CA LEU A 485 -27.81 8.21 0.78
C LEU A 485 -28.87 9.31 0.84
N GLN A 486 -30.07 9.08 0.32
CA GLN A 486 -31.22 10.00 0.47
C GLN A 486 -31.66 10.13 1.93
N ALA A 487 -31.78 9.02 2.63
CA ALA A 487 -32.12 9.01 4.06
C ALA A 487 -31.06 9.72 4.88
N LEU A 488 -29.78 9.44 4.64
CA LEU A 488 -28.65 10.13 5.27
C LEU A 488 -28.68 11.63 5.00
N LYS A 489 -28.88 12.03 3.73
CA LYS A 489 -28.95 13.43 3.32
C LYS A 489 -30.08 14.16 4.08
N ARG A 490 -31.27 13.57 4.15
CA ARG A 490 -32.38 14.15 4.88
C ARG A 490 -32.08 14.36 6.37
N LEU A 491 -31.42 13.37 7.02
CA LEU A 491 -31.02 13.45 8.43
C LEU A 491 -29.97 14.53 8.70
N VAL A 492 -28.99 14.67 7.80
CA VAL A 492 -27.92 15.66 7.91
C VAL A 492 -28.45 17.07 7.64
N GLU A 493 -29.28 17.25 6.62
CA GLU A 493 -29.85 18.55 6.24
C GLU A 493 -31.02 18.97 7.12
N THR A 494 -31.61 18.04 7.88
CA THR A 494 -32.66 18.30 8.89
C THR A 494 -32.29 17.64 10.21
N PRO A 495 -31.25 18.13 10.91
CA PRO A 495 -30.62 17.41 12.02
C PRO A 495 -31.50 17.31 13.28
N THR A 496 -32.63 18.04 13.37
CA THR A 496 -33.62 17.85 14.41
C THR A 496 -34.24 16.45 14.39
N LEU A 497 -34.25 15.78 13.23
CA LEU A 497 -34.70 14.40 13.09
C LEU A 497 -33.84 13.40 13.85
N LEU A 498 -32.58 13.74 14.16
CA LEU A 498 -31.67 12.88 14.93
C LEU A 498 -32.10 12.63 16.39
N PHE A 499 -33.08 13.44 16.87
CA PHE A 499 -33.62 13.36 18.23
C PHE A 499 -35.00 12.73 18.28
N ILE A 500 -35.54 12.31 17.13
CA ILE A 500 -36.85 11.64 17.05
C ILE A 500 -36.63 10.13 17.20
N GLU A 501 -37.58 9.44 17.86
CA GLU A 501 -37.54 7.98 17.99
C GLU A 501 -37.56 7.27 16.63
N GLU A 502 -36.77 6.22 16.51
CA GLU A 502 -36.52 5.47 15.27
C GLU A 502 -37.79 4.97 14.58
N THR A 503 -38.72 4.44 15.37
CA THR A 503 -40.01 3.90 14.87
C THR A 503 -40.85 4.96 14.17
N SER A 504 -40.73 6.22 14.57
CA SER A 504 -41.44 7.33 13.94
C SER A 504 -40.74 7.77 12.63
N TYR A 505 -39.41 7.68 12.56
CA TYR A 505 -38.65 8.07 11.37
C TYR A 505 -38.78 7.02 10.25
N ALA A 506 -38.61 5.73 10.55
CA ALA A 506 -38.69 4.64 9.58
C ALA A 506 -40.06 4.51 8.89
N ARG A 507 -41.14 5.02 9.52
CA ARG A 507 -42.49 5.03 8.93
C ARG A 507 -42.71 6.19 7.94
N GLN A 508 -41.78 7.15 7.83
CA GLN A 508 -41.91 8.36 6.99
C GLN A 508 -41.05 8.35 5.72
N ILE A 509 -40.23 7.31 5.55
CA ILE A 509 -39.44 7.01 4.34
C ILE A 509 -40.06 5.84 3.60
#